data_69b8112c96ba6eb5441bebaabb30706e
#
_entry.id   69b8112c96ba6eb5441bebaabb30706e
#
_cell.length_a   1.000
_cell.length_b   1.000
_cell.length_c   1.000
_cell.angle_alpha   90.00
_cell.angle_beta   90.00
_cell.angle_gamma   90.00
#
_symmetry.space_group_name_H-M   'P 1'
#
loop_
_entity.id
_entity.type
_entity.pdbx_description
1 polymer ?
#
loop_
_entity_poly.entity_id
_entity_poly.type
_entity_poly.pdbx_seq_one_letter_code
_entity_poly.pdbx_strand_id
1 'polypeptide(L)'
;MAGAKEIRSKIASIKSTQKITSAMEKVAVSKMRKAQMRMAASRPYAERIRQVIGHLANANPEYRHPFMIGREVKRAGYVVVSSDRGLCGGLNTNLFKALVKDMAVNRENGVEIDLCVVGSKGAAFFRNFGGNVVAAISHLGEEPSINDLIGSVKVMLDAYLEGRIDRLSVVSNKFINTMTQQPTVEQLIPLVATPDQELKHHWDYLYEPDAKELLDGLMVRYVESQVYQAVVENNAAEQAARMIAMKNATDNAGDLISDLQLIYNKARQAAITQEISEIVGGAAAV
;
A
#
# COMPACT_ATOMS: atom_id res chain seq x y z
N MET A 1 -9.46 1.32 48.15
CA MET A 1 -8.17 0.77 47.65
C MET A 1 -8.27 -0.04 46.31
N ALA A 2 -9.39 -0.70 45.96
CA ALA A 2 -9.52 -1.45 44.70
C ALA A 2 -9.27 -0.58 43.43
N GLY A 3 -9.85 0.61 43.35
CA GLY A 3 -9.72 1.48 42.18
C GLY A 3 -8.29 2.02 41.91
N ALA A 4 -7.53 2.34 42.98
CA ALA A 4 -6.15 2.82 42.80
C ALA A 4 -5.21 1.73 42.28
N LYS A 5 -5.40 0.46 42.70
CA LYS A 5 -4.63 -0.69 42.20
C LYS A 5 -4.93 -0.96 40.74
N GLU A 6 -6.17 -0.87 40.32
CA GLU A 6 -6.60 -1.03 38.94
C GLU A 6 -6.00 0.04 38.02
N ILE A 7 -6.05 1.32 38.43
CA ILE A 7 -5.46 2.43 37.67
C ILE A 7 -3.94 2.23 37.50
N ARG A 8 -3.25 1.82 38.56
CA ARG A 8 -1.82 1.51 38.50
C ARG A 8 -1.50 0.38 37.52
N SER A 9 -2.33 -0.66 37.46
CA SER A 9 -2.21 -1.75 36.49
C SER A 9 -2.42 -1.25 35.05
N LYS A 10 -3.41 -0.39 34.80
CA LYS A 10 -3.64 0.26 33.49
C LYS A 10 -2.45 1.10 33.06
N ILE A 11 -1.88 1.92 33.96
CA ILE A 11 -0.68 2.71 33.69
C ILE A 11 0.48 1.79 33.27
N ALA A 12 0.71 0.69 33.97
CA ALA A 12 1.77 -0.25 33.64
C ALA A 12 1.58 -0.89 32.25
N SER A 13 0.35 -1.28 31.90
CA SER A 13 0.01 -1.81 30.59
C SER A 13 0.25 -0.81 29.47
N ILE A 14 -0.22 0.45 29.62
CA ILE A 14 -0.03 1.51 28.62
C ILE A 14 1.45 1.86 28.47
N LYS A 15 2.23 1.90 29.56
CA LYS A 15 3.71 2.08 29.48
C LYS A 15 4.38 0.98 28.70
N SER A 16 3.93 -0.26 28.81
CA SER A 16 4.44 -1.37 27.99
C SER A 16 4.10 -1.17 26.51
N THR A 17 2.84 -0.80 26.21
CA THR A 17 2.41 -0.49 24.84
C THR A 17 3.21 0.67 24.25
N GLN A 18 3.45 1.74 25.00
CA GLN A 18 4.26 2.88 24.58
C GLN A 18 5.69 2.48 24.19
N LYS A 19 6.33 1.58 24.97
CA LYS A 19 7.66 1.08 24.66
C LYS A 19 7.66 0.26 23.34
N ILE A 20 6.61 -0.55 23.15
CA ILE A 20 6.47 -1.36 21.92
C ILE A 20 6.27 -0.46 20.71
N THR A 21 5.37 0.52 20.77
CA THR A 21 5.11 1.44 19.64
C THR A 21 6.33 2.29 19.31
N SER A 22 7.06 2.79 20.31
CA SER A 22 8.32 3.51 20.11
C SER A 22 9.41 2.64 19.47
N ALA A 23 9.51 1.36 19.84
CA ALA A 23 10.43 0.43 19.19
C ALA A 23 10.02 0.15 17.74
N MET A 24 8.72 -0.04 17.47
CA MET A 24 8.18 -0.25 16.13
C MET A 24 8.38 0.97 15.22
N GLU A 25 8.27 2.18 15.73
CA GLU A 25 8.60 3.41 15.02
C GLU A 25 10.04 3.39 14.52
N LYS A 26 11.01 3.11 15.40
CA LYS A 26 12.45 3.06 15.05
C LYS A 26 12.74 1.98 14.01
N VAL A 27 12.13 0.82 14.13
CA VAL A 27 12.24 -0.26 13.15
C VAL A 27 11.66 0.18 11.79
N ALA A 28 10.50 0.84 11.79
CA ALA A 28 9.88 1.35 10.57
C ALA A 28 10.76 2.41 9.88
N VAL A 29 11.41 3.30 10.64
CA VAL A 29 12.40 4.28 10.08
C VAL A 29 13.53 3.55 9.35
N SER A 30 14.11 2.51 9.97
CA SER A 30 15.22 1.76 9.35
C SER A 30 14.77 1.05 8.06
N LYS A 31 13.59 0.40 8.09
CA LYS A 31 13.02 -0.29 6.93
C LYS A 31 12.62 0.68 5.81
N MET A 32 12.08 1.85 6.15
CA MET A 32 11.76 2.90 5.20
C MET A 32 12.99 3.35 4.41
N ARG A 33 14.12 3.58 5.08
CA ARG A 33 15.37 3.97 4.40
C ARG A 33 15.81 2.92 3.40
N LYS A 34 15.79 1.63 3.78
CA LYS A 34 16.11 0.53 2.87
C LYS A 34 15.15 0.45 1.68
N ALA A 35 13.84 0.60 1.93
CA ALA A 35 12.83 0.59 0.87
C ALA A 35 13.00 1.78 -0.09
N GLN A 36 13.32 2.97 0.40
CA GLN A 36 13.62 4.14 -0.43
C GLN A 36 14.87 3.92 -1.31
N MET A 37 15.92 3.30 -0.79
CA MET A 37 17.11 2.98 -1.59
C MET A 37 16.78 2.02 -2.74
N ARG A 38 15.95 1.01 -2.50
CA ARG A 38 15.48 0.08 -3.56
C ARG A 38 14.59 0.79 -4.58
N MET A 39 13.66 1.61 -4.12
CA MET A 39 12.81 2.41 -4.99
C MET A 39 13.66 3.31 -5.90
N ALA A 40 14.67 3.97 -5.35
CA ALA A 40 15.59 4.82 -6.13
C ALA A 40 16.42 3.99 -7.14
N ALA A 41 16.82 2.77 -6.79
CA ALA A 41 17.58 1.89 -7.67
C ALA A 41 16.74 1.32 -8.83
N SER A 42 15.44 1.04 -8.61
CA SER A 42 14.55 0.48 -9.64
C SER A 42 13.93 1.54 -10.55
N ARG A 43 13.75 2.78 -10.05
CA ARG A 43 13.10 3.88 -10.76
C ARG A 43 13.69 4.19 -12.14
N PRO A 44 15.02 4.32 -12.34
CA PRO A 44 15.59 4.64 -13.65
C PRO A 44 15.21 3.64 -14.75
N TYR A 45 15.17 2.35 -14.42
CA TYR A 45 14.75 1.33 -15.37
C TYR A 45 13.26 1.44 -15.74
N ALA A 46 12.41 1.61 -14.72
CA ALA A 46 10.97 1.76 -14.93
C ALA A 46 10.61 3.02 -15.73
N GLU A 47 11.33 4.12 -15.53
CA GLU A 47 11.17 5.36 -16.29
C GLU A 47 11.68 5.21 -17.74
N ARG A 48 12.84 4.61 -17.93
CA ARG A 48 13.40 4.41 -19.28
C ARG A 48 12.55 3.49 -20.14
N ILE A 49 12.11 2.36 -19.59
CA ILE A 49 11.23 1.45 -20.33
C ILE A 49 9.89 2.14 -20.66
N ARG A 50 9.34 2.94 -19.76
CA ARG A 50 8.13 3.74 -20.00
C ARG A 50 8.34 4.77 -21.14
N GLN A 51 9.48 5.45 -21.19
CA GLN A 51 9.83 6.37 -22.27
C GLN A 51 9.91 5.65 -23.61
N VAL A 52 10.64 4.54 -23.67
CA VAL A 52 10.77 3.75 -24.91
C VAL A 52 9.40 3.29 -25.40
N ILE A 53 8.57 2.76 -24.52
CA ILE A 53 7.20 2.34 -24.84
C ILE A 53 6.33 3.55 -25.29
N GLY A 54 6.47 4.70 -24.67
CA GLY A 54 5.78 5.94 -25.07
C GLY A 54 6.18 6.37 -26.49
N HIS A 55 7.46 6.29 -26.85
CA HIS A 55 7.91 6.54 -28.23
C HIS A 55 7.32 5.55 -29.22
N LEU A 56 7.33 4.25 -28.85
CA LEU A 56 6.76 3.19 -29.71
C LEU A 56 5.24 3.34 -29.90
N ALA A 57 4.52 3.78 -28.87
CA ALA A 57 3.08 4.05 -28.96
C ALA A 57 2.74 5.22 -29.91
N ASN A 58 3.64 6.20 -30.02
CA ASN A 58 3.50 7.36 -30.92
C ASN A 58 4.11 7.14 -32.31
N ALA A 59 5.00 6.15 -32.45
CA ALA A 59 5.51 5.76 -33.75
C ALA A 59 4.42 5.02 -34.55
N ASN A 60 4.60 4.95 -35.89
CA ASN A 60 3.70 4.18 -36.75
C ASN A 60 4.37 2.84 -37.13
N PRO A 61 4.49 1.91 -36.18
CA PRO A 61 5.20 0.66 -36.44
C PRO A 61 4.41 -0.20 -37.42
N GLU A 62 5.14 -0.95 -38.29
CA GLU A 62 4.55 -1.94 -39.18
C GLU A 62 3.78 -3.02 -38.44
N TYR A 63 4.21 -3.32 -37.18
CA TYR A 63 3.55 -4.24 -36.26
C TYR A 63 3.00 -3.48 -35.04
N ARG A 64 1.69 -3.59 -34.81
CA ARG A 64 1.04 -3.08 -33.61
C ARG A 64 0.81 -4.21 -32.62
N HIS A 65 1.53 -4.18 -31.49
CA HIS A 65 1.33 -5.14 -30.41
C HIS A 65 -0.09 -5.02 -29.81
N PRO A 66 -0.76 -6.13 -29.40
CA PRO A 66 -2.10 -6.12 -28.79
C PRO A 66 -2.23 -5.15 -27.58
N PHE A 67 -1.16 -4.93 -26.82
CA PHE A 67 -1.16 -3.98 -25.68
C PHE A 67 -1.21 -2.50 -26.10
N MET A 68 -1.09 -2.19 -27.38
CA MET A 68 -1.19 -0.83 -27.93
C MET A 68 -2.57 -0.57 -28.55
N ILE A 69 -3.41 -1.60 -28.67
CA ILE A 69 -4.70 -1.50 -29.34
C ILE A 69 -5.80 -1.35 -28.27
N GLY A 70 -6.43 -0.17 -28.23
CA GLY A 70 -7.61 0.06 -27.40
C GLY A 70 -8.82 -0.68 -27.95
N ARG A 71 -9.61 -1.27 -27.07
CA ARG A 71 -10.88 -1.93 -27.36
C ARG A 71 -11.96 -1.50 -26.39
N GLU A 72 -13.22 -1.77 -26.70
CA GLU A 72 -14.34 -1.52 -25.82
C GLU A 72 -14.13 -2.30 -24.51
N VAL A 73 -14.22 -1.61 -23.37
CA VAL A 73 -13.95 -2.21 -22.06
C VAL A 73 -15.22 -2.88 -21.55
N LYS A 74 -15.26 -4.20 -21.60
CA LYS A 74 -16.32 -5.04 -21.01
C LYS A 74 -15.87 -5.65 -19.69
N ARG A 75 -14.58 -5.87 -19.52
CA ARG A 75 -13.99 -6.38 -18.28
C ARG A 75 -12.66 -5.68 -17.98
N ALA A 76 -12.55 -5.12 -16.77
CA ALA A 76 -11.36 -4.43 -16.29
C ALA A 76 -10.59 -5.31 -15.29
N GLY A 77 -9.29 -5.46 -15.50
CA GLY A 77 -8.37 -6.10 -14.60
C GLY A 77 -7.64 -5.08 -13.71
N TYR A 78 -7.43 -5.40 -12.44
CA TYR A 78 -6.64 -4.59 -11.53
C TYR A 78 -5.59 -5.43 -10.82
N VAL A 79 -4.34 -4.95 -10.82
CA VAL A 79 -3.29 -5.44 -9.94
C VAL A 79 -3.26 -4.55 -8.71
N VAL A 80 -3.74 -5.06 -7.58
CA VAL A 80 -3.88 -4.29 -6.34
C VAL A 80 -2.71 -4.58 -5.42
N VAL A 81 -1.91 -3.57 -5.13
CA VAL A 81 -0.73 -3.69 -4.27
C VAL A 81 -1.06 -3.16 -2.88
N SER A 82 -1.15 -4.06 -1.91
CA SER A 82 -1.42 -3.75 -0.51
C SER A 82 -0.31 -4.28 0.40
N SER A 83 -0.40 -4.00 1.70
CA SER A 83 0.56 -4.54 2.67
C SER A 83 0.18 -5.94 3.16
N ASP A 84 1.17 -6.69 3.62
CA ASP A 84 0.95 -7.95 4.35
C ASP A 84 0.59 -7.71 5.82
N ARG A 85 1.14 -6.66 6.44
CA ARG A 85 0.97 -6.35 7.85
C ARG A 85 0.16 -5.09 8.06
N GLY A 86 -0.53 -5.00 9.19
CA GLY A 86 -1.26 -3.81 9.62
C GLY A 86 -0.37 -2.77 10.32
N LEU A 87 -1.02 -1.92 11.10
CA LEU A 87 -0.40 -0.84 11.88
C LEU A 87 0.29 0.24 11.02
N CYS A 88 -0.15 0.40 9.78
CA CYS A 88 0.28 1.45 8.84
C CYS A 88 -0.78 2.56 8.67
N GLY A 89 -1.53 2.85 9.73
CA GLY A 89 -2.57 3.88 9.70
C GLY A 89 -3.65 3.60 8.65
N GLY A 90 -4.03 4.63 7.92
CA GLY A 90 -5.05 4.57 6.87
C GLY A 90 -4.59 4.12 5.49
N LEU A 91 -3.32 3.70 5.32
CA LEU A 91 -2.72 3.42 4.00
C LEU A 91 -3.58 2.47 3.15
N ASN A 92 -3.85 1.27 3.66
CA ASN A 92 -4.65 0.28 2.93
C ASN A 92 -6.12 0.70 2.77
N THR A 93 -6.69 1.31 3.81
CA THR A 93 -8.09 1.77 3.78
C THR A 93 -8.29 2.83 2.70
N ASN A 94 -7.37 3.78 2.57
CA ASN A 94 -7.43 4.82 1.56
C ASN A 94 -7.24 4.23 0.14
N LEU A 95 -6.33 3.27 -0.02
CA LEU A 95 -6.12 2.54 -1.27
C LEU A 95 -7.39 1.81 -1.70
N PHE A 96 -7.97 1.03 -0.79
CA PHE A 96 -9.18 0.26 -1.08
C PHE A 96 -10.37 1.17 -1.39
N LYS A 97 -10.50 2.29 -0.66
CA LYS A 97 -11.54 3.29 -0.93
C LYS A 97 -11.40 3.89 -2.34
N ALA A 98 -10.18 4.20 -2.77
CA ALA A 98 -9.91 4.72 -4.12
C ALA A 98 -10.28 3.68 -5.19
N LEU A 99 -9.87 2.42 -5.01
CA LEU A 99 -10.21 1.35 -5.93
C LEU A 99 -11.71 1.06 -5.96
N VAL A 100 -12.36 0.96 -4.81
CA VAL A 100 -13.82 0.71 -4.73
C VAL A 100 -14.61 1.79 -5.45
N LYS A 101 -14.16 3.05 -5.35
CA LYS A 101 -14.79 4.17 -6.10
C LYS A 101 -14.63 3.98 -7.61
N ASP A 102 -13.45 3.58 -8.08
CA ASP A 102 -13.21 3.31 -9.50
C ASP A 102 -14.00 2.07 -9.99
N MET A 103 -14.05 1.01 -9.17
CA MET A 103 -14.87 -0.17 -9.43
C MET A 103 -16.36 0.15 -9.53
N ALA A 104 -16.88 1.07 -8.70
CA ALA A 104 -18.28 1.47 -8.74
C ALA A 104 -18.62 2.13 -10.08
N VAL A 105 -17.78 3.08 -10.54
CA VAL A 105 -17.95 3.72 -11.86
C VAL A 105 -17.93 2.68 -13.00
N ASN A 106 -17.02 1.71 -12.95
CA ASN A 106 -16.96 0.66 -13.97
C ASN A 106 -18.22 -0.23 -13.94
N ARG A 107 -18.72 -0.61 -12.76
CA ARG A 107 -19.94 -1.41 -12.62
C ARG A 107 -21.19 -0.68 -13.11
N GLU A 108 -21.30 0.62 -12.87
CA GLU A 108 -22.39 1.46 -13.42
C GLU A 108 -22.39 1.45 -14.95
N ASN A 109 -21.22 1.32 -15.58
CA ASN A 109 -21.06 1.18 -17.02
C ASN A 109 -21.18 -0.28 -17.51
N GLY A 110 -21.57 -1.23 -16.66
CA GLY A 110 -21.71 -2.65 -17.02
C GLY A 110 -20.38 -3.39 -17.18
N VAL A 111 -19.25 -2.83 -16.68
CA VAL A 111 -17.92 -3.44 -16.79
C VAL A 111 -17.71 -4.43 -15.65
N GLU A 112 -17.38 -5.67 -15.97
CA GLU A 112 -16.97 -6.69 -15.00
C GLU A 112 -15.55 -6.45 -14.50
N ILE A 113 -15.20 -7.03 -13.34
CA ILE A 113 -13.94 -6.71 -12.66
C ILE A 113 -13.22 -7.98 -12.21
N ASP A 114 -11.99 -8.12 -12.66
CA ASP A 114 -11.05 -9.16 -12.23
C ASP A 114 -9.91 -8.53 -11.41
N LEU A 115 -9.54 -9.17 -10.30
CA LEU A 115 -8.54 -8.69 -9.37
C LEU A 115 -7.37 -9.66 -9.27
N CYS A 116 -6.16 -9.13 -9.41
CA CYS A 116 -4.92 -9.76 -8.96
C CYS A 116 -4.44 -9.01 -7.72
N VAL A 117 -4.35 -9.69 -6.59
CA VAL A 117 -4.07 -9.02 -5.31
C VAL A 117 -2.71 -9.39 -4.78
N VAL A 118 -1.89 -8.37 -4.51
CA VAL A 118 -0.60 -8.48 -3.86
C VAL A 118 -0.73 -7.97 -2.42
N GLY A 119 -0.41 -8.82 -1.46
CA GLY A 119 -0.48 -8.53 -0.02
C GLY A 119 -1.72 -9.10 0.67
N SER A 120 -1.51 -9.59 1.89
CA SER A 120 -2.53 -10.29 2.70
C SER A 120 -3.72 -9.39 3.07
N LYS A 121 -3.50 -8.08 3.26
CA LYS A 121 -4.58 -7.15 3.64
C LYS A 121 -5.57 -6.94 2.50
N GLY A 122 -5.10 -6.82 1.28
CA GLY A 122 -5.95 -6.74 0.09
C GLY A 122 -6.69 -8.06 -0.15
N ALA A 123 -5.99 -9.20 -0.06
CA ALA A 123 -6.60 -10.50 -0.23
C ALA A 123 -7.76 -10.74 0.76
N ALA A 124 -7.55 -10.38 2.04
CA ALA A 124 -8.61 -10.49 3.05
C ALA A 124 -9.79 -9.55 2.78
N PHE A 125 -9.51 -8.31 2.34
CA PHE A 125 -10.56 -7.33 2.06
C PHE A 125 -11.42 -7.74 0.87
N PHE A 126 -10.80 -8.03 -0.28
CA PHE A 126 -11.55 -8.30 -1.52
C PHE A 126 -12.22 -9.67 -1.54
N ARG A 127 -11.76 -10.64 -0.75
CA ARG A 127 -12.49 -11.90 -0.54
C ARG A 127 -13.91 -11.67 0.02
N ASN A 128 -14.05 -10.67 0.89
CA ASN A 128 -15.32 -10.37 1.56
C ASN A 128 -16.13 -9.28 0.84
N PHE A 129 -15.45 -8.32 0.18
CA PHE A 129 -16.10 -7.19 -0.48
C PHE A 129 -16.78 -7.58 -1.80
N GLY A 130 -16.32 -8.64 -2.45
CA GLY A 130 -16.77 -9.05 -3.78
C GLY A 130 -15.93 -8.44 -4.91
N GLY A 131 -15.66 -9.24 -5.88
CA GLY A 131 -14.79 -9.07 -7.04
C GLY A 131 -14.23 -10.45 -7.36
N ASN A 132 -13.96 -10.70 -8.62
CA ASN A 132 -13.35 -11.96 -9.02
C ASN A 132 -11.84 -11.89 -8.78
N VAL A 133 -11.37 -12.48 -7.66
CA VAL A 133 -9.94 -12.56 -7.37
C VAL A 133 -9.35 -13.75 -8.12
N VAL A 134 -8.71 -13.48 -9.26
CA VAL A 134 -8.14 -14.50 -10.15
C VAL A 134 -6.73 -14.93 -9.73
N ALA A 135 -6.00 -14.06 -9.04
CA ALA A 135 -4.67 -14.37 -8.50
C ALA A 135 -4.45 -13.60 -7.18
N ALA A 136 -3.72 -14.20 -6.25
CA ALA A 136 -3.33 -13.56 -5.02
C ALA A 136 -1.93 -14.00 -4.61
N ILE A 137 -1.09 -13.03 -4.24
CA ILE A 137 0.24 -13.27 -3.67
C ILE A 137 0.32 -12.57 -2.32
N SER A 138 0.93 -13.22 -1.36
CA SER A 138 1.21 -12.65 -0.04
C SER A 138 2.57 -13.11 0.45
N HIS A 139 3.05 -12.47 1.50
CA HIS A 139 4.32 -12.81 2.16
C HIS A 139 5.56 -12.61 1.28
N LEU A 140 5.57 -11.57 0.43
CA LEU A 140 6.71 -11.19 -0.39
C LEU A 140 7.94 -10.74 0.42
N GLY A 141 7.77 -10.52 1.72
CA GLY A 141 8.84 -10.09 2.60
C GLY A 141 9.19 -8.60 2.45
N GLU A 142 10.39 -8.26 2.93
CA GLU A 142 10.88 -6.88 2.90
C GLU A 142 11.64 -6.56 1.60
N GLU A 143 12.06 -7.59 0.88
CA GLU A 143 12.86 -7.53 -0.34
C GLU A 143 12.20 -8.33 -1.47
N PRO A 144 11.05 -7.84 -1.97
CA PRO A 144 10.39 -8.52 -3.08
C PRO A 144 11.28 -8.53 -4.31
N SER A 145 11.35 -9.67 -4.99
CA SER A 145 12.01 -9.79 -6.29
C SER A 145 10.96 -9.73 -7.41
N ILE A 146 11.41 -9.35 -8.60
CA ILE A 146 10.53 -9.37 -9.78
C ILE A 146 10.01 -10.79 -10.04
N ASN A 147 10.83 -11.81 -9.79
CA ASN A 147 10.47 -13.21 -10.01
C ASN A 147 9.28 -13.66 -9.15
N ASP A 148 9.12 -13.09 -7.96
CA ASP A 148 8.00 -13.41 -7.08
C ASP A 148 6.66 -12.92 -7.64
N LEU A 149 6.69 -11.92 -8.53
CA LEU A 149 5.51 -11.27 -9.11
C LEU A 149 5.13 -11.83 -10.49
N ILE A 150 6.11 -12.38 -11.23
CA ILE A 150 5.93 -12.82 -12.64
C ILE A 150 4.72 -13.74 -12.79
N GLY A 151 4.55 -14.72 -11.91
CA GLY A 151 3.46 -15.69 -12.01
C GLY A 151 2.07 -15.06 -12.01
N SER A 152 1.82 -14.10 -11.11
CA SER A 152 0.50 -13.47 -11.01
C SER A 152 0.31 -12.35 -12.02
N VAL A 153 1.36 -11.62 -12.38
CA VAL A 153 1.32 -10.65 -13.49
C VAL A 153 1.01 -11.38 -14.79
N LYS A 154 1.64 -12.54 -15.03
CA LYS A 154 1.39 -13.37 -16.20
C LYS A 154 -0.08 -13.79 -16.32
N VAL A 155 -0.74 -14.20 -15.22
CA VAL A 155 -2.17 -14.54 -15.24
C VAL A 155 -3.01 -13.38 -15.81
N MET A 156 -2.69 -12.14 -15.46
CA MET A 156 -3.42 -10.96 -15.96
C MET A 156 -3.05 -10.63 -17.40
N LEU A 157 -1.78 -10.82 -17.81
CA LEU A 157 -1.34 -10.62 -19.18
C LEU A 157 -1.94 -11.65 -20.13
N ASP A 158 -1.95 -12.92 -19.75
CA ASP A 158 -2.60 -13.99 -20.51
C ASP A 158 -4.11 -13.72 -20.64
N ALA A 159 -4.77 -13.27 -19.56
CA ALA A 159 -6.18 -12.87 -19.59
C ALA A 159 -6.44 -11.72 -20.57
N TYR A 160 -5.52 -10.76 -20.69
CA TYR A 160 -5.63 -9.68 -21.67
C TYR A 160 -5.42 -10.17 -23.10
N LEU A 161 -4.41 -11.00 -23.36
CA LEU A 161 -4.11 -11.56 -24.68
C LEU A 161 -5.25 -12.47 -25.18
N GLU A 162 -5.85 -13.25 -24.30
CA GLU A 162 -7.01 -14.10 -24.59
C GLU A 162 -8.34 -13.33 -24.73
N GLY A 163 -8.33 -12.02 -24.50
CA GLY A 163 -9.55 -11.19 -24.56
C GLY A 163 -10.50 -11.38 -23.38
N ARG A 164 -10.06 -11.98 -22.28
CA ARG A 164 -10.86 -12.13 -21.06
C ARG A 164 -10.95 -10.82 -20.27
N ILE A 165 -9.94 -9.96 -20.35
CA ILE A 165 -9.95 -8.58 -19.85
C ILE A 165 -9.54 -7.62 -20.97
N ASP A 166 -10.08 -6.40 -20.94
CA ASP A 166 -9.91 -5.38 -21.97
C ASP A 166 -9.03 -4.21 -21.52
N ARG A 167 -8.84 -4.09 -20.20
CA ARG A 167 -7.99 -3.08 -19.59
C ARG A 167 -7.31 -3.67 -18.36
N LEU A 168 -6.05 -3.34 -18.14
CA LEU A 168 -5.31 -3.69 -16.94
C LEU A 168 -4.78 -2.42 -16.29
N SER A 169 -5.05 -2.24 -15.00
CA SER A 169 -4.56 -1.12 -14.21
C SER A 169 -3.82 -1.62 -12.96
N VAL A 170 -2.81 -0.88 -12.53
CA VAL A 170 -2.15 -1.10 -11.22
C VAL A 170 -2.68 -0.11 -10.20
N VAL A 171 -2.96 -0.61 -9.00
CA VAL A 171 -3.47 0.17 -7.87
C VAL A 171 -2.48 0.06 -6.72
N SER A 172 -1.84 1.16 -6.38
CA SER A 172 -0.79 1.20 -5.37
C SER A 172 -0.73 2.53 -4.64
N ASN A 173 0.04 2.59 -3.56
CA ASN A 173 0.31 3.84 -2.87
C ASN A 173 1.64 4.43 -3.36
N LYS A 174 1.57 5.59 -4.01
CA LYS A 174 2.73 6.35 -4.45
C LYS A 174 3.38 7.04 -3.25
N PHE A 175 4.68 6.89 -3.13
CA PHE A 175 5.46 7.57 -2.11
C PHE A 175 5.82 8.98 -2.55
N ILE A 176 5.12 9.99 -2.03
CA ILE A 176 5.44 11.40 -2.32
C ILE A 176 6.53 11.90 -1.37
N ASN A 177 6.30 11.74 -0.09
CA ASN A 177 7.25 12.04 0.98
C ASN A 177 6.89 11.24 2.25
N THR A 178 7.67 11.41 3.30
CA THR A 178 7.45 10.69 4.57
C THR A 178 6.06 10.92 5.17
N MET A 179 5.48 12.11 4.97
CA MET A 179 4.16 12.50 5.53
C MET A 179 3.00 12.12 4.61
N THR A 180 3.23 12.04 3.31
CA THR A 180 2.18 11.90 2.30
C THR A 180 2.41 10.68 1.44
N GLN A 181 1.46 9.75 1.47
CA GLN A 181 1.35 8.61 0.58
C GLN A 181 0.02 8.74 -0.17
N GLN A 182 0.08 8.66 -1.49
CA GLN A 182 -1.08 8.88 -2.35
C GLN A 182 -1.53 7.58 -3.00
N PRO A 183 -2.77 7.11 -2.78
CA PRO A 183 -3.32 6.01 -3.53
C PRO A 183 -3.51 6.43 -4.99
N THR A 184 -3.05 5.60 -5.93
CA THR A 184 -3.15 5.82 -7.37
C THR A 184 -3.75 4.61 -8.05
N VAL A 185 -4.49 4.88 -9.15
CA VAL A 185 -4.96 3.87 -10.10
C VAL A 185 -4.35 4.26 -11.44
N GLU A 186 -3.37 3.50 -11.90
CA GLU A 186 -2.65 3.78 -13.15
C GLU A 186 -2.94 2.69 -14.17
N GLN A 187 -3.37 3.07 -15.37
CA GLN A 187 -3.59 2.12 -16.46
C GLN A 187 -2.23 1.64 -17.01
N LEU A 188 -2.07 0.33 -17.12
CA LEU A 188 -0.89 -0.30 -17.73
C LEU A 188 -1.12 -0.64 -19.21
N ILE A 189 -2.24 -1.27 -19.52
CA ILE A 189 -2.66 -1.67 -20.88
C ILE A 189 -4.17 -1.48 -21.04
N PRO A 190 -4.64 -1.07 -22.25
CA PRO A 190 -3.82 -0.66 -23.37
C PRO A 190 -3.00 0.58 -23.04
N LEU A 191 -1.85 0.70 -23.71
CA LEU A 191 -0.98 1.84 -23.55
C LEU A 191 -1.68 3.11 -24.03
N VAL A 192 -1.75 4.10 -23.16
CA VAL A 192 -2.26 5.42 -23.53
C VAL A 192 -1.10 6.26 -24.02
N ALA A 193 -1.18 6.75 -25.24
CA ALA A 193 -0.22 7.73 -25.74
C ALA A 193 -0.24 8.95 -24.81
N THR A 194 0.80 9.15 -24.03
CA THR A 194 0.97 10.34 -23.20
C THR A 194 1.40 11.47 -24.11
N PRO A 195 0.73 12.64 -24.08
CA PRO A 195 1.16 13.82 -24.80
C PRO A 195 2.34 14.48 -24.04
N ASP A 196 3.41 13.72 -23.83
CA ASP A 196 4.61 14.28 -23.21
C ASP A 196 5.33 15.18 -24.22
N GLN A 197 5.54 16.44 -23.83
CA GLN A 197 6.20 17.42 -24.70
C GLN A 197 7.65 17.05 -25.02
N GLU A 198 8.25 16.14 -24.26
CA GLU A 198 9.60 15.60 -24.51
C GLU A 198 9.64 14.56 -25.65
N LEU A 199 8.49 13.98 -26.03
CA LEU A 199 8.37 12.96 -27.08
C LEU A 199 8.21 13.57 -28.50
N LYS A 200 8.60 14.84 -28.72
CA LYS A 200 8.45 15.55 -30.01
C LYS A 200 9.32 15.03 -31.15
N HIS A 201 10.26 14.16 -30.87
CA HIS A 201 11.10 13.57 -31.90
C HIS A 201 10.54 12.23 -32.33
N HIS A 202 10.17 12.11 -33.63
CA HIS A 202 9.89 10.83 -34.26
C HIS A 202 11.23 10.10 -34.41
N TRP A 203 11.49 9.17 -33.49
CA TRP A 203 12.65 8.29 -33.58
C TRP A 203 12.19 7.05 -34.33
N ASP A 204 12.81 6.79 -35.50
CA ASP A 204 12.69 5.50 -36.15
C ASP A 204 13.66 4.53 -35.46
N TYR A 205 13.11 3.55 -34.77
CA TYR A 205 13.91 2.49 -34.18
C TYR A 205 14.22 1.42 -35.22
N LEU A 206 15.48 1.00 -35.28
CA LEU A 206 15.87 -0.19 -36.02
C LEU A 206 15.59 -1.43 -35.17
N TYR A 207 14.73 -2.30 -35.64
CA TYR A 207 14.34 -3.53 -34.96
C TYR A 207 15.19 -4.69 -35.49
N GLU A 208 16.00 -5.30 -34.62
CA GLU A 208 16.80 -6.48 -34.94
C GLU A 208 16.57 -7.55 -33.89
N PRO A 209 16.35 -8.85 -34.23
CA PRO A 209 16.22 -9.40 -35.56
C PRO A 209 14.83 -9.24 -36.19
N ASP A 210 13.75 -9.15 -35.37
CA ASP A 210 12.36 -8.98 -35.83
C ASP A 210 11.60 -8.06 -34.90
N ALA A 211 10.87 -7.10 -35.47
CA ALA A 211 10.09 -6.12 -34.72
C ALA A 211 9.05 -6.76 -33.81
N LYS A 212 8.40 -7.84 -34.25
CA LYS A 212 7.37 -8.52 -33.46
C LYS A 212 7.96 -9.19 -32.23
N GLU A 213 8.97 -10.00 -32.35
CA GLU A 213 9.59 -10.75 -31.25
C GLU A 213 10.16 -9.79 -30.18
N LEU A 214 10.81 -8.73 -30.66
CA LEU A 214 11.37 -7.70 -29.78
C LEU A 214 10.28 -6.94 -29.01
N LEU A 215 9.20 -6.54 -29.69
CA LEU A 215 8.08 -5.82 -29.06
C LEU A 215 7.32 -6.70 -28.09
N ASP A 216 7.05 -7.96 -28.43
CA ASP A 216 6.36 -8.91 -27.54
C ASP A 216 7.13 -9.06 -26.22
N GLY A 217 8.45 -9.25 -26.28
CA GLY A 217 9.30 -9.32 -25.09
C GLY A 217 9.36 -8.02 -24.29
N LEU A 218 9.49 -6.88 -24.98
CA LEU A 218 9.59 -5.57 -24.35
C LEU A 218 8.30 -5.17 -23.64
N MET A 219 7.13 -5.46 -24.22
CA MET A 219 5.83 -5.14 -23.65
C MET A 219 5.53 -5.92 -22.37
N VAL A 220 5.89 -7.21 -22.34
CA VAL A 220 5.78 -8.01 -21.12
C VAL A 220 6.70 -7.44 -20.04
N ARG A 221 7.96 -7.17 -20.36
CA ARG A 221 8.93 -6.57 -19.43
C ARG A 221 8.50 -5.19 -18.92
N TYR A 222 7.85 -4.40 -19.76
CA TYR A 222 7.27 -3.13 -19.33
C TYR A 222 6.25 -3.33 -18.22
N VAL A 223 5.24 -4.19 -18.42
CA VAL A 223 4.19 -4.41 -17.40
C VAL A 223 4.78 -4.99 -16.11
N GLU A 224 5.67 -5.99 -16.22
CA GLU A 224 6.37 -6.57 -15.07
C GLU A 224 7.14 -5.52 -14.28
N SER A 225 7.86 -4.64 -14.97
CA SER A 225 8.64 -3.55 -14.37
C SER A 225 7.76 -2.51 -13.67
N GLN A 226 6.64 -2.12 -14.29
CA GLN A 226 5.71 -1.15 -13.68
C GLN A 226 5.05 -1.74 -12.42
N VAL A 227 4.63 -3.00 -12.44
CA VAL A 227 4.07 -3.67 -11.25
C VAL A 227 5.14 -3.81 -10.17
N TYR A 228 6.36 -4.20 -10.52
CA TYR A 228 7.47 -4.28 -9.58
C TYR A 228 7.77 -2.92 -8.93
N GLN A 229 7.83 -1.85 -9.72
CA GLN A 229 8.02 -0.48 -9.23
C GLN A 229 6.90 -0.09 -8.27
N ALA A 230 5.65 -0.40 -8.59
CA ALA A 230 4.50 -0.15 -7.73
C ALA A 230 4.61 -0.90 -6.38
N VAL A 231 5.09 -2.15 -6.38
CA VAL A 231 5.31 -2.94 -5.17
C VAL A 231 6.40 -2.35 -4.29
N VAL A 232 7.54 -1.97 -4.87
CA VAL A 232 8.67 -1.39 -4.14
C VAL A 232 8.29 -0.01 -3.57
N GLU A 233 7.58 0.80 -4.35
CA GLU A 233 7.10 2.11 -3.93
C GLU A 233 6.05 2.00 -2.81
N ASN A 234 5.09 1.07 -2.95
CA ASN A 234 4.12 0.78 -1.89
C ASN A 234 4.78 0.29 -0.61
N ASN A 235 5.87 -0.47 -0.68
CA ASN A 235 6.64 -0.89 0.50
C ASN A 235 7.26 0.31 1.22
N ALA A 236 7.84 1.27 0.48
CA ALA A 236 8.35 2.52 1.07
C ALA A 236 7.22 3.34 1.72
N ALA A 237 6.07 3.46 1.05
CA ALA A 237 4.87 4.13 1.55
C ALA A 237 4.35 3.44 2.83
N GLU A 238 4.34 2.12 2.88
CA GLU A 238 3.93 1.31 4.04
C GLU A 238 4.80 1.60 5.28
N GLN A 239 6.12 1.60 5.11
CA GLN A 239 7.03 1.85 6.23
C GLN A 239 6.93 3.29 6.73
N ALA A 240 6.75 4.27 5.84
CA ALA A 240 6.52 5.66 6.20
C ALA A 240 5.21 5.85 6.98
N ALA A 241 4.13 5.27 6.48
CA ALA A 241 2.83 5.31 7.16
C ALA A 241 2.86 4.61 8.53
N ARG A 242 3.57 3.47 8.62
CA ARG A 242 3.77 2.76 9.89
C ARG A 242 4.57 3.58 10.89
N MET A 243 5.64 4.24 10.45
CA MET A 243 6.43 5.12 11.30
C MET A 243 5.56 6.22 11.93
N ILE A 244 4.77 6.91 11.12
CA ILE A 244 3.87 7.98 11.60
C ILE A 244 2.79 7.43 12.53
N ALA A 245 2.17 6.30 12.19
CA ALA A 245 1.15 5.68 13.01
C ALA A 245 1.70 5.24 14.38
N MET A 246 2.91 4.70 14.42
CA MET A 246 3.56 4.29 15.67
C MET A 246 4.01 5.48 16.51
N LYS A 247 4.50 6.55 15.88
CA LYS A 247 4.81 7.81 16.57
C LYS A 247 3.55 8.36 17.25
N ASN A 248 2.46 8.53 16.52
CA ASN A 248 1.20 9.03 17.07
C ASN A 248 0.67 8.13 18.20
N ALA A 249 0.80 6.80 18.06
CA ALA A 249 0.42 5.86 19.10
C ALA A 249 1.29 6.00 20.36
N THR A 250 2.58 6.29 20.22
CA THR A 250 3.51 6.52 21.33
C THR A 250 3.19 7.82 22.07
N ASP A 251 2.91 8.89 21.32
CA ASP A 251 2.55 10.20 21.88
C ASP A 251 1.20 10.11 22.63
N ASN A 252 0.17 9.54 22.00
CA ASN A 252 -1.14 9.31 22.64
C ASN A 252 -1.04 8.43 23.91
N ALA A 253 -0.15 7.43 23.89
CA ALA A 253 0.08 6.62 25.10
C ALA A 253 0.71 7.45 26.23
N GLY A 254 1.58 8.42 25.90
CA GLY A 254 2.15 9.37 26.86
C GLY A 254 1.09 10.23 27.52
N ASP A 255 0.19 10.79 26.74
CA ASP A 255 -0.92 11.62 27.24
C ASP A 255 -1.86 10.82 28.15
N LEU A 256 -2.23 9.61 27.74
CA LEU A 256 -3.05 8.71 28.55
C LEU A 256 -2.39 8.33 29.89
N ILE A 257 -1.06 8.14 29.90
CA ILE A 257 -0.32 7.87 31.14
C ILE A 257 -0.40 9.08 32.08
N SER A 258 -0.23 10.29 31.55
CA SER A 258 -0.29 11.52 32.33
C SER A 258 -1.68 11.72 32.97
N ASP A 259 -2.73 11.53 32.19
CA ASP A 259 -4.12 11.61 32.65
C ASP A 259 -4.43 10.57 33.74
N LEU A 260 -4.02 9.33 33.51
CA LEU A 260 -4.22 8.27 34.51
C LEU A 260 -3.42 8.49 35.79
N GLN A 261 -2.23 9.12 35.70
CA GLN A 261 -1.47 9.51 36.89
C GLN A 261 -2.19 10.55 37.74
N LEU A 262 -2.84 11.54 37.13
CA LEU A 262 -3.68 12.51 37.85
C LEU A 262 -4.84 11.84 38.57
N ILE A 263 -5.54 10.93 37.84
CA ILE A 263 -6.68 10.18 38.44
C ILE A 263 -6.18 9.28 39.58
N TYR A 264 -5.05 8.61 39.42
CA TYR A 264 -4.44 7.77 40.44
C TYR A 264 -4.10 8.57 41.70
N ASN A 265 -3.48 9.76 41.54
CA ASN A 265 -3.12 10.61 42.69
C ASN A 265 -4.36 11.11 43.45
N LYS A 266 -5.42 11.52 42.73
CA LYS A 266 -6.69 11.90 43.34
C LYS A 266 -7.33 10.73 44.10
N ALA A 267 -7.40 9.56 43.49
CA ALA A 267 -7.95 8.36 44.12
C ALA A 267 -7.14 7.92 45.36
N ARG A 268 -5.81 8.04 45.27
CA ARG A 268 -4.93 7.75 46.41
C ARG A 268 -5.15 8.73 47.57
N GLN A 269 -5.21 10.04 47.27
CA GLN A 269 -5.48 11.07 48.30
C GLN A 269 -6.82 10.85 48.95
N ALA A 270 -7.88 10.59 48.20
CA ALA A 270 -9.20 10.30 48.73
C ALA A 270 -9.19 9.07 49.68
N ALA A 271 -8.50 7.99 49.26
CA ALA A 271 -8.38 6.78 50.10
C ALA A 271 -7.62 7.06 51.40
N ILE A 272 -6.50 7.78 51.32
CA ILE A 272 -5.74 8.18 52.54
C ILE A 272 -6.59 9.05 53.49
N THR A 273 -7.32 10.03 52.93
CA THR A 273 -8.20 10.89 53.72
C THR A 273 -9.32 10.10 54.41
N GLN A 274 -9.90 9.13 53.69
CA GLN A 274 -10.90 8.22 54.22
C GLN A 274 -10.32 7.35 55.35
N GLU A 275 -9.16 6.74 55.18
CA GLU A 275 -8.49 5.93 56.22
C GLU A 275 -8.18 6.77 57.45
N ILE A 276 -7.67 8.00 57.29
CA ILE A 276 -7.42 8.91 58.40
C ILE A 276 -8.74 9.27 59.15
N SER A 277 -9.80 9.56 58.39
CA SER A 277 -11.12 9.88 58.98
C SER A 277 -11.70 8.70 59.75
N GLU A 278 -11.55 7.48 59.24
CA GLU A 278 -11.98 6.26 59.90
C GLU A 278 -11.18 6.01 61.21
N ILE A 279 -9.86 6.23 61.18
CA ILE A 279 -9.02 6.10 62.39
C ILE A 279 -9.39 7.14 63.45
N VAL A 280 -9.53 8.41 63.05
CA VAL A 280 -9.91 9.51 63.97
C VAL A 280 -11.33 9.30 64.50
N GLY A 281 -12.28 8.90 63.65
CA GLY A 281 -13.66 8.62 64.11
C GLY A 281 -13.74 7.41 65.07
N GLY A 282 -12.93 6.37 64.81
CA GLY A 282 -12.81 5.20 65.71
C GLY A 282 -12.18 5.56 67.06
N ALA A 283 -11.14 6.42 67.04
CA ALA A 283 -10.53 6.90 68.31
C ALA A 283 -11.42 7.82 69.13
N ALA A 284 -12.39 8.54 68.54
CA ALA A 284 -13.35 9.38 69.22
C ALA A 284 -14.57 8.59 69.79
N ALA A 285 -14.72 7.32 69.35
CA ALA A 285 -15.80 6.45 69.79
C ALA A 285 -15.42 5.50 70.94
N VAL A 286 -14.17 5.54 71.43
CA VAL A 286 -13.64 4.87 72.60
C VAL A 286 -13.40 5.89 73.69
#